data_dd0fa69bed77cbf480277bcdbe6cab7e
#
_entry.id   dd0fa69bed77cbf480277bcdbe6cab7e
#
_cell.length_a   1.000
_cell.length_b   1.000
_cell.length_c   1.000
_cell.angle_alpha   90.00
_cell.angle_beta   90.00
_cell.angle_gamma   90.00
#
_symmetry.space_group_name_H-M   'P 1'
#
loop_
_entity.id
_entity.type
_entity.pdbx_description
1 polymer ?
#
loop_
_entity_poly.entity_id
_entity_poly.type
_entity_poly.pdbx_seq_one_letter_code
_entity_poly.pdbx_strand_id
1 'polypeptide(L)'
;MNLPEQPPTFRQPTAAERPWWWRLEDAAGAEVEASEDLVGQRFVSQADAESWVGETWTELADEGVASVTLFEGERAVYGPMSLSAG
;
A
#
# COMPACT_ATOMS: atom_id res chain seq x y z
N MET A 1 2.61 -30.83 19.86
CA MET A 1 2.81 -30.44 19.41
C MET A 1 3.23 -29.53 19.03
N ASN A 2 3.75 -29.35 18.72
CA ASN A 2 3.96 -28.42 18.42
C ASN A 2 4.12 -27.94 17.38
N LEU A 3 3.89 -27.25 17.19
CA LEU A 3 3.93 -26.75 16.16
C LEU A 3 5.04 -26.18 15.69
N PRO A 4 5.29 -26.24 14.71
CA PRO A 4 6.41 -25.75 14.19
C PRO A 4 6.37 -24.36 13.98
N GLU A 5 6.97 -23.76 14.69
CA GLU A 5 6.91 -22.54 14.54
C GLU A 5 7.90 -22.03 13.71
N GLN A 6 7.73 -20.98 13.01
CA GLN A 6 8.65 -20.34 12.30
C GLN A 6 9.58 -19.58 13.11
N PRO A 7 10.85 -19.47 12.79
CA PRO A 7 11.77 -18.61 13.52
C PRO A 7 11.30 -17.19 13.39
N PRO A 8 11.23 -16.48 14.47
CA PRO A 8 10.69 -15.14 14.44
C PRO A 8 11.46 -14.20 13.52
N THR A 9 12.73 -14.39 13.36
CA THR A 9 13.52 -13.51 12.54
C THR A 9 13.20 -13.61 11.07
N PHE A 10 12.58 -14.70 10.65
CA PHE A 10 12.25 -14.87 9.25
C PHE A 10 10.79 -14.71 8.96
N ARG A 11 9.99 -14.43 10.00
CA ARG A 11 8.60 -14.37 9.80
C ARG A 11 8.23 -13.07 9.11
N GLN A 12 7.48 -13.14 8.04
CA GLN A 12 6.96 -11.98 7.36
C GLN A 12 5.72 -11.49 8.08
N PRO A 13 5.54 -10.17 8.18
CA PRO A 13 4.30 -9.67 8.76
C PRO A 13 3.12 -10.13 7.93
N THR A 14 2.08 -10.55 8.57
CA THR A 14 0.88 -10.98 7.88
C THR A 14 -0.01 -9.79 7.62
N ALA A 15 -1.04 -10.00 6.80
CA ALA A 15 -2.01 -8.96 6.57
C ALA A 15 -2.70 -8.53 7.84
N ALA A 16 -2.82 -9.43 8.82
CA ALA A 16 -3.42 -9.06 10.10
C ALA A 16 -2.55 -8.10 10.88
N GLU A 17 -1.23 -8.19 10.71
CA GLU A 17 -0.30 -7.30 11.41
C GLU A 17 -0.08 -6.02 10.68
N ARG A 18 -0.22 -6.02 9.35
CA ARG A 18 -0.06 -4.83 8.53
C ARG A 18 -1.22 -4.77 7.57
N PRO A 19 -2.40 -4.38 8.06
CA PRO A 19 -3.60 -4.41 7.23
C PRO A 19 -3.73 -3.24 6.27
N TRP A 20 -2.95 -2.19 6.46
CA TRP A 20 -3.11 -0.97 5.68
C TRP A 20 -2.27 -1.04 4.41
N TRP A 21 -2.86 -0.68 3.26
CA TRP A 21 -2.13 -0.67 2.01
C TRP A 21 -2.84 0.24 1.02
N TRP A 22 -2.11 0.66 0.02
CA TRP A 22 -2.63 1.55 -1.00
C TRP A 22 -2.85 0.79 -2.29
N ARG A 23 -4.01 0.93 -2.87
CA ARG A 23 -4.25 0.47 -4.22
C ARG A 23 -3.86 1.59 -5.15
N LEU A 24 -2.99 1.30 -6.12
CA LEU A 24 -2.46 2.30 -7.04
C LEU A 24 -3.26 2.23 -8.32
N GLU A 25 -3.80 3.36 -8.75
CA GLU A 25 -4.73 3.40 -9.86
C GLU A 25 -4.27 4.41 -10.90
N ASP A 26 -4.54 4.12 -12.19
CA ASP A 26 -4.23 5.06 -13.24
C ASP A 26 -5.41 6.02 -13.45
N ALA A 27 -5.30 6.85 -14.47
CA ALA A 27 -6.34 7.87 -14.70
C ALA A 27 -7.69 7.25 -15.04
N ALA A 28 -7.71 6.03 -15.50
CA ALA A 28 -8.96 5.34 -15.82
C ALA A 28 -9.51 4.57 -14.64
N GLY A 29 -8.79 4.55 -13.52
CA GLY A 29 -9.23 3.83 -12.33
C GLY A 29 -8.77 2.39 -12.29
N ALA A 30 -7.96 1.97 -13.24
CA ALA A 30 -7.46 0.60 -13.25
C ALA A 30 -6.21 0.49 -12.39
N GLU A 31 -6.01 -0.65 -11.80
CA GLU A 31 -4.87 -0.87 -10.92
C GLU A 31 -3.58 -0.85 -11.74
N VAL A 32 -2.58 -0.13 -11.23
CA VAL A 32 -1.31 0.03 -11.91
C VAL A 32 -0.29 -0.95 -11.35
N GLU A 33 0.48 -1.56 -12.24
CA GLU A 33 1.59 -2.40 -11.80
C GLU A 33 2.84 -1.55 -11.81
N ALA A 34 3.14 -0.96 -10.68
CA ALA A 34 4.34 -0.15 -10.54
C ALA A 34 5.53 -1.03 -10.16
N SER A 35 6.68 -0.44 -9.96
CA SER A 35 7.86 -1.20 -9.59
C SER A 35 7.66 -1.87 -8.24
N GLU A 36 8.44 -2.91 -7.97
CA GLU A 36 8.29 -3.66 -6.75
C GLU A 36 8.53 -2.83 -5.51
N ASP A 37 9.31 -1.76 -5.64
CA ASP A 37 9.53 -0.88 -4.52
C ASP A 37 8.27 -0.14 -4.12
N LEU A 38 7.33 0.00 -5.03
CA LEU A 38 6.14 0.80 -4.79
C LEU A 38 4.88 -0.04 -4.59
N VAL A 39 4.80 -1.23 -5.20
CA VAL A 39 3.62 -2.06 -5.03
C VAL A 39 3.81 -2.98 -3.83
N GLY A 40 2.73 -3.44 -3.27
CA GLY A 40 2.80 -4.45 -2.22
C GLY A 40 3.20 -3.90 -0.87
N GLN A 41 3.32 -2.61 -0.72
CA GLN A 41 3.70 -2.04 0.57
C GLN A 41 2.54 -2.16 1.54
N ARG A 42 2.86 -2.56 2.77
CA ARG A 42 1.85 -2.70 3.80
C ARG A 42 2.31 -2.01 5.07
N PHE A 43 1.35 -1.48 5.81
CA PHE A 43 1.65 -0.63 6.95
C PHE A 43 0.86 -1.07 8.17
N VAL A 44 1.38 -0.77 9.36
CA VAL A 44 0.75 -1.16 10.60
C VAL A 44 -0.33 -0.18 11.01
N SER A 45 -0.32 1.02 10.47
CA SER A 45 -1.32 2.03 10.84
C SER A 45 -1.65 2.90 9.65
N GLN A 46 -2.77 3.60 9.74
CA GLN A 46 -3.14 4.54 8.72
C GLN A 46 -2.13 5.68 8.62
N ALA A 47 -1.63 6.14 9.76
CA ALA A 47 -0.66 7.24 9.76
C ALA A 47 0.62 6.86 9.01
N ASP A 48 1.08 5.62 9.19
CA ASP A 48 2.26 5.16 8.47
C ASP A 48 1.99 5.10 6.97
N ALA A 49 0.81 4.64 6.60
CA ALA A 49 0.45 4.56 5.19
C ALA A 49 0.38 5.95 4.57
N GLU A 50 -0.16 6.92 5.30
CA GLU A 50 -0.26 8.28 4.77
C GLU A 50 1.10 8.93 4.66
N SER A 51 1.99 8.68 5.62
CA SER A 51 3.34 9.21 5.54
C SER A 51 4.07 8.66 4.33
N TRP A 52 3.88 7.37 4.06
CA TRP A 52 4.55 6.76 2.92
C TRP A 52 4.11 7.39 1.60
N VAL A 53 2.80 7.59 1.43
CA VAL A 53 2.33 8.14 0.17
C VAL A 53 2.73 9.61 0.05
N GLY A 54 2.81 10.31 1.17
CA GLY A 54 3.26 11.70 1.15
C GLY A 54 4.72 11.85 0.75
N GLU A 55 5.52 10.82 1.01
CA GLU A 55 6.93 10.84 0.64
C GLU A 55 7.19 10.24 -0.73
N THR A 56 6.25 9.46 -1.24
CA THR A 56 6.49 8.66 -2.43
C THR A 56 5.64 9.10 -3.62
N TRP A 57 4.75 10.04 -3.43
CA TRP A 57 3.75 10.36 -4.46
C TRP A 57 4.38 10.75 -5.80
N THR A 58 5.55 11.41 -5.77
CA THR A 58 6.20 11.80 -7.00
C THR A 58 6.65 10.57 -7.78
N GLU A 59 7.20 9.59 -7.08
CA GLU A 59 7.64 8.37 -7.73
C GLU A 59 6.46 7.58 -8.25
N LEU A 60 5.36 7.59 -7.50
CA LEU A 60 4.15 6.92 -7.97
C LEU A 60 3.63 7.58 -9.24
N ALA A 61 3.61 8.90 -9.27
CA ALA A 61 3.14 9.62 -10.46
C ALA A 61 4.04 9.31 -11.66
N ASP A 62 5.34 9.20 -11.43
CA ASP A 62 6.26 8.88 -12.50
C ASP A 62 6.03 7.48 -13.07
N GLU A 63 5.44 6.59 -12.28
CA GLU A 63 5.15 5.24 -12.74
C GLU A 63 3.75 5.11 -13.34
N GLY A 64 3.05 6.22 -13.50
CA GLY A 64 1.73 6.18 -14.13
C GLY A 64 0.58 6.13 -13.15
N VAL A 65 0.84 6.26 -11.87
CA VAL A 65 -0.23 6.25 -10.87
C VAL A 65 -0.87 7.62 -10.82
N ALA A 66 -2.17 7.68 -11.05
CA ALA A 66 -2.89 8.95 -11.02
C ALA A 66 -3.63 9.16 -9.70
N SER A 67 -4.01 8.07 -9.03
CA SER A 67 -4.70 8.18 -7.76
C SER A 67 -4.43 6.95 -6.93
N VAL A 68 -4.72 7.04 -5.63
CA VAL A 68 -4.52 5.94 -4.70
C VAL A 68 -5.73 5.81 -3.81
N THR A 69 -6.05 4.60 -3.40
CA THR A 69 -7.12 4.32 -2.45
C THR A 69 -6.55 3.54 -1.29
N LEU A 70 -6.82 3.99 -0.08
CA LEU A 70 -6.32 3.33 1.11
C LEU A 70 -7.26 2.22 1.55
N PHE A 71 -6.69 1.06 1.76
CA PHE A 71 -7.45 -0.10 2.21
C PHE A 71 -6.97 -0.54 3.58
N GLU A 72 -7.90 -1.05 4.35
CA GLU A 72 -7.58 -1.78 5.56
C GLU A 72 -8.08 -3.20 5.32
N GLY A 73 -7.17 -4.13 5.12
CA GLY A 73 -7.57 -5.48 4.71
C GLY A 73 -8.20 -5.43 3.34
N GLU A 74 -9.45 -5.82 3.26
CA GLU A 74 -10.18 -5.83 1.99
C GLU A 74 -11.17 -4.68 1.89
N ARG A 75 -11.14 -3.77 2.84
CA ARG A 75 -12.12 -2.69 2.89
C ARG A 75 -11.48 -1.37 2.50
N ALA A 76 -12.07 -0.69 1.53
CA ALA A 76 -11.60 0.64 1.15
C ALA A 76 -12.03 1.63 2.23
N VAL A 77 -11.05 2.35 2.77
CA VAL A 77 -11.28 3.27 3.87
C VAL A 77 -11.29 4.71 3.41
N TYR A 78 -10.45 5.04 2.43
CA TYR A 78 -10.28 6.43 2.05
C TYR A 78 -9.77 6.50 0.61
N GLY A 79 -10.34 7.40 -0.16
CA GLY A 79 -9.94 7.62 -1.53
C GLY A 79 -11.06 7.31 -2.50
N PRO A 80 -10.77 7.34 -3.78
CA PRO A 80 -9.46 7.57 -4.37
C PRO A 80 -9.01 9.01 -4.20
N MET A 81 -7.70 9.15 -3.96
CA MET A 81 -7.10 10.45 -3.77
C MET A 81 -6.18 10.71 -4.94
N SER A 82 -6.38 11.84 -5.60
CA SER A 82 -5.57 12.18 -6.75
C SER A 82 -4.16 12.54 -6.32
N LEU A 83 -3.18 12.08 -7.08
CA LEU A 83 -1.80 12.46 -6.83
C LEU A 83 -1.41 13.73 -7.57
N SER A 84 -2.26 14.17 -8.52
CA SER A 84 -1.91 15.35 -9.24
C SER A 84 -2.12 16.55 -8.36
N ALA A 85 -1.28 17.52 -8.54
CA ALA A 85 -1.33 18.69 -7.72
C ALA A 85 -2.43 19.63 -8.11
N GLY A 86 -3.01 19.43 -9.20
CA GLY A 86 -3.97 20.31 -9.76
C GLY A 86 -5.32 20.25 -9.18
#